data_a0399a9d07a00fd39fd7cf5401cc5589
#
_entry.id   a0399a9d07a00fd39fd7cf5401cc5589
#
_cell.length_a   1.000
_cell.length_b   1.000
_cell.length_c   1.000
_cell.angle_alpha   90.00
_cell.angle_beta   90.00
_cell.angle_gamma   90.00
#
_symmetry.space_group_name_H-M   'P 1'
#
loop_
_entity.id
_entity.type
_entity.pdbx_description
1 polymer ?
#
loop_
_entity_poly.entity_id
_entity_poly.type
_entity_poly.pdbx_seq_one_letter_code
_entity_poly.pdbx_strand_id
1 'polypeptide(L)'
;PVTKNNSIFGDTIRFAQFLCNVSKDNQIITSSIVRNLYKENDWSLAVRQSDIRWLTRSDETFLEALIDTLDAHWQDAEFDVPDFCRMMSISKPQLYRKSTSITGLSPNNLLREYRLLQSLNLLRSEDRNIAQTTFDTGFSSPSYFTKCFQKRFGLQPLAYLKTRA
;
A
#
# COMPACT_ATOMS: atom_id res chain seq x y z
N PRO A 1 -6.63 -18.35 -9.75
CA PRO A 1 -6.74 -16.99 -10.27
C PRO A 1 -7.72 -16.96 -11.42
N VAL A 2 -8.77 -16.14 -11.25
CA VAL A 2 -9.81 -15.96 -12.28
C VAL A 2 -9.33 -14.82 -13.18
N THR A 3 -9.17 -15.11 -14.47
CA THR A 3 -8.87 -14.11 -15.49
C THR A 3 -10.17 -13.50 -16.01
N LYS A 4 -10.41 -12.21 -15.79
CA LYS A 4 -11.34 -11.41 -16.59
C LYS A 4 -10.51 -10.44 -17.41
N ASN A 5 -10.68 -10.45 -18.71
CA ASN A 5 -10.02 -9.54 -19.68
C ASN A 5 -8.47 -9.54 -19.64
N ASN A 6 -7.83 -10.69 -19.64
CA ASN A 6 -6.36 -10.83 -19.66
C ASN A 6 -5.60 -10.15 -18.51
N SER A 7 -6.27 -9.64 -17.50
CA SER A 7 -5.62 -9.14 -16.28
C SER A 7 -5.75 -10.19 -15.19
N ILE A 8 -4.63 -10.44 -14.53
CA ILE A 8 -4.57 -11.36 -13.40
C ILE A 8 -5.13 -10.58 -12.19
N PHE A 9 -6.39 -10.87 -11.81
CA PHE A 9 -7.02 -10.33 -10.62
C PHE A 9 -7.12 -11.39 -9.53
N GLY A 10 -6.91 -10.99 -8.29
CA GLY A 10 -7.11 -11.84 -7.14
C GLY A 10 -6.52 -11.20 -5.88
N ASP A 11 -7.06 -11.58 -4.73
CA ASP A 11 -6.64 -11.06 -3.42
C ASP A 11 -5.14 -11.29 -3.17
N THR A 12 -4.61 -12.42 -3.65
CA THR A 12 -3.18 -12.73 -3.54
C THR A 12 -2.29 -11.71 -4.25
N ILE A 13 -2.70 -11.25 -5.43
CA ILE A 13 -1.92 -10.27 -6.21
C ILE A 13 -2.02 -8.89 -5.57
N ARG A 14 -3.22 -8.49 -5.17
CA ARG A 14 -3.46 -7.25 -4.42
C ARG A 14 -2.60 -7.19 -3.15
N PHE A 15 -2.59 -8.28 -2.41
CA PHE A 15 -1.77 -8.44 -1.21
C PHE A 15 -0.27 -8.34 -1.51
N ALA A 16 0.21 -9.03 -2.54
CA ALA A 16 1.61 -8.97 -2.96
C ALA A 16 2.02 -7.56 -3.42
N GLN A 17 1.20 -6.89 -4.21
CA GLN A 17 1.43 -5.51 -4.62
C GLN A 17 1.50 -4.55 -3.42
N PHE A 18 0.61 -4.71 -2.44
CA PHE A 18 0.65 -3.93 -1.21
C PHE A 18 1.96 -4.17 -0.46
N LEU A 19 2.38 -5.42 -0.29
CA LEU A 19 3.65 -5.75 0.37
C LEU A 19 4.86 -5.11 -0.34
N CYS A 20 4.90 -5.15 -1.67
CA CYS A 20 5.96 -4.47 -2.44
C CYS A 20 5.97 -2.96 -2.21
N ASN A 21 4.81 -2.33 -2.08
CA ASN A 21 4.70 -0.88 -1.88
C ASN A 21 5.12 -0.43 -0.48
N VAL A 22 4.97 -1.28 0.53
CA VAL A 22 5.31 -0.98 1.94
C VAL A 22 6.65 -1.53 2.37
N SER A 23 7.30 -2.39 1.58
CA SER A 23 8.63 -2.90 1.88
C SER A 23 9.66 -1.77 1.82
N LYS A 24 10.68 -1.86 2.69
CA LYS A 24 11.83 -0.95 2.66
C LYS A 24 12.84 -1.41 1.61
N ASP A 25 13.75 -0.51 1.25
CA ASP A 25 14.87 -0.87 0.37
C ASP A 25 15.61 -2.11 0.90
N ASN A 26 15.87 -3.05 0.00
CA ASN A 26 16.52 -4.34 0.29
C ASN A 26 15.76 -5.26 1.27
N GLN A 27 14.47 -5.00 1.56
CA GLN A 27 13.64 -5.86 2.40
C GLN A 27 12.75 -6.75 1.54
N ILE A 28 12.76 -8.06 1.81
CA ILE A 28 11.82 -9.03 1.25
C ILE A 28 10.78 -9.33 2.32
N ILE A 29 9.50 -9.05 2.01
CA ILE A 29 8.38 -9.45 2.88
C ILE A 29 7.70 -10.65 2.24
N THR A 30 7.53 -11.72 2.99
CA THR A 30 6.97 -12.97 2.47
C THR A 30 5.89 -13.54 3.38
N SER A 31 4.91 -14.21 2.78
CA SER A 31 3.78 -14.83 3.47
C SER A 31 4.18 -16.06 4.28
N SER A 32 3.30 -16.47 5.20
CA SER A 32 3.45 -17.68 6.00
C SER A 32 3.47 -18.96 5.12
N ILE A 33 2.73 -18.95 4.00
CA ILE A 33 2.69 -20.06 3.04
C ILE A 33 4.06 -20.24 2.39
N VAL A 34 4.65 -19.15 1.88
CA VAL A 34 6.00 -19.18 1.28
C VAL A 34 7.04 -19.62 2.28
N ARG A 35 6.92 -19.21 3.55
CA ARG A 35 7.80 -19.67 4.63
C ARG A 35 7.78 -21.17 4.80
N ASN A 36 6.60 -21.79 4.76
CA ASN A 36 6.46 -23.23 4.91
C ASN A 36 7.07 -23.97 3.71
N LEU A 37 6.76 -23.54 2.49
CA LEU A 37 7.35 -24.09 1.27
C LEU A 37 8.88 -23.95 1.23
N TYR A 38 9.42 -22.82 1.72
CA TYR A 38 10.85 -22.60 1.84
C TYR A 38 11.52 -23.60 2.77
N LYS A 39 10.90 -23.89 3.92
CA LYS A 39 11.42 -24.86 4.89
C LYS A 39 11.40 -26.29 4.38
N GLU A 40 10.38 -26.64 3.57
CA GLU A 40 10.20 -27.99 3.05
C GLU A 40 11.18 -28.31 1.90
N ASN A 41 11.63 -27.31 1.14
CA ASN A 41 12.39 -27.52 -0.10
C ASN A 41 13.89 -27.21 0.00
N ASP A 42 14.40 -26.92 1.20
CA ASP A 42 15.84 -26.64 1.47
C ASP A 42 16.49 -25.64 0.46
N TRP A 43 15.72 -24.61 0.10
CA TRP A 43 16.16 -23.61 -0.85
C TRP A 43 17.25 -22.73 -0.24
N SER A 44 18.50 -22.98 -0.60
CA SER A 44 19.62 -22.09 -0.30
C SER A 44 19.54 -20.85 -1.20
N LEU A 45 18.64 -19.92 -0.85
CA LEU A 45 18.63 -18.61 -1.48
C LEU A 45 19.91 -17.85 -1.09
N ALA A 46 20.58 -17.29 -2.09
CA ALA A 46 21.72 -16.36 -1.92
C ALA A 46 21.29 -15.03 -1.27
N VAL A 47 20.16 -15.01 -0.57
CA VAL A 47 19.59 -13.86 0.13
C VAL A 47 19.93 -13.98 1.60
N ARG A 48 20.48 -12.93 2.19
CA ARG A 48 20.74 -12.90 3.63
C ARG A 48 19.42 -13.06 4.37
N GLN A 49 19.34 -14.04 5.26
CA GLN A 49 18.13 -14.28 6.08
C GLN A 49 17.69 -13.05 6.89
N SER A 50 18.63 -12.14 7.20
CA SER A 50 18.35 -10.87 7.87
C SER A 50 17.45 -9.92 7.06
N ASP A 51 17.41 -10.07 5.74
CA ASP A 51 16.69 -9.18 4.83
C ASP A 51 15.27 -9.70 4.54
N ILE A 52 14.96 -10.92 5.01
CA ILE A 52 13.65 -11.55 4.84
C ILE A 52 12.79 -11.33 6.08
N ARG A 53 11.66 -10.68 5.89
CA ARG A 53 10.62 -10.58 6.90
C ARG A 53 9.54 -11.61 6.65
N TRP A 54 9.41 -12.54 7.54
CA TRP A 54 8.40 -13.59 7.55
C TRP A 54 7.13 -13.08 8.24
N LEU A 55 6.02 -13.02 7.52
CA LEU A 55 4.72 -12.73 8.12
C LEU A 55 4.20 -13.94 8.88
N THR A 56 3.52 -13.68 9.99
CA THR A 56 2.70 -14.68 10.67
C THR A 56 1.30 -14.67 10.07
N ARG A 57 0.51 -15.72 10.30
CA ARG A 57 -0.89 -15.76 9.89
C ARG A 57 -1.69 -14.57 10.47
N SER A 58 -1.39 -14.18 11.72
CA SER A 58 -2.01 -13.01 12.36
C SER A 58 -1.63 -11.70 11.67
N ASP A 59 -0.40 -11.59 11.13
CA ASP A 59 0.01 -10.41 10.37
C ASP A 59 -0.71 -10.35 9.02
N GLU A 60 -0.89 -11.49 8.37
CA GLU A 60 -1.64 -11.59 7.10
C GLU A 60 -3.09 -11.18 7.29
N THR A 61 -3.79 -11.75 8.26
CA THR A 61 -5.19 -11.37 8.56
C THR A 61 -5.33 -9.88 8.89
N PHE A 62 -4.37 -9.31 9.63
CA PHE A 62 -4.36 -7.88 9.91
C PHE A 62 -4.15 -7.05 8.63
N LEU A 63 -3.22 -7.46 7.76
CA LEU A 63 -2.95 -6.75 6.51
C LEU A 63 -4.11 -6.86 5.52
N GLU A 64 -4.77 -8.01 5.41
CA GLU A 64 -5.97 -8.21 4.61
C GLU A 64 -7.06 -7.22 5.04
N ALA A 65 -7.39 -7.17 6.33
CA ALA A 65 -8.38 -6.23 6.86
C ALA A 65 -7.96 -4.76 6.66
N LEU A 66 -6.66 -4.45 6.77
CA LEU A 66 -6.12 -3.11 6.51
C LEU A 66 -6.27 -2.70 5.04
N ILE A 67 -5.94 -3.61 4.11
CA ILE A 67 -6.05 -3.37 2.67
C ILE A 67 -7.52 -3.16 2.29
N ASP A 68 -8.43 -4.00 2.78
CA ASP A 68 -9.87 -3.88 2.52
C ASP A 68 -10.41 -2.54 3.02
N THR A 69 -9.97 -2.10 4.20
CA THR A 69 -10.35 -0.80 4.77
C THR A 69 -9.80 0.36 3.94
N LEU A 70 -8.54 0.27 3.50
CA LEU A 70 -7.94 1.26 2.60
C LEU A 70 -8.68 1.32 1.26
N ASP A 71 -8.96 0.18 0.64
CA ASP A 71 -9.66 0.10 -0.65
C ASP A 71 -11.07 0.72 -0.58
N ALA A 72 -11.75 0.56 0.54
CA ALA A 72 -13.10 1.10 0.71
C ALA A 72 -13.13 2.61 0.98
N HIS A 73 -12.06 3.19 1.58
CA HIS A 73 -12.13 4.54 2.15
C HIS A 73 -11.01 5.51 1.72
N TRP A 74 -10.09 5.11 0.83
CA TRP A 74 -8.96 5.98 0.44
C TRP A 74 -9.34 7.31 -0.20
N GLN A 75 -10.52 7.40 -0.83
CA GLN A 75 -11.03 8.61 -1.48
C GLN A 75 -11.67 9.60 -0.50
N ASP A 76 -12.09 9.11 0.67
CA ASP A 76 -12.74 9.94 1.68
C ASP A 76 -11.70 10.81 2.42
N ALA A 77 -11.74 12.13 2.18
CA ALA A 77 -10.80 13.07 2.78
C ALA A 77 -10.90 13.14 4.30
N GLU A 78 -12.08 12.83 4.87
CA GLU A 78 -12.35 12.87 6.30
C GLU A 78 -11.98 11.55 7.02
N PHE A 79 -11.69 10.49 6.24
CA PHE A 79 -11.32 9.20 6.81
C PHE A 79 -10.02 9.28 7.61
N ASP A 80 -10.07 8.92 8.89
CA ASP A 80 -8.99 9.09 9.84
C ASP A 80 -8.66 7.83 10.67
N VAL A 81 -7.74 7.97 11.65
CA VAL A 81 -7.32 6.86 12.53
C VAL A 81 -8.46 6.31 13.41
N PRO A 82 -9.35 7.12 14.01
CA PRO A 82 -10.57 6.64 14.64
C PRO A 82 -11.42 5.76 13.75
N ASP A 83 -11.57 6.10 12.48
CA ASP A 83 -12.33 5.31 11.52
C ASP A 83 -11.67 3.96 11.24
N PHE A 84 -10.35 3.93 11.04
CA PHE A 84 -9.62 2.66 10.96
C PHE A 84 -9.88 1.77 12.17
N CYS A 85 -9.81 2.34 13.38
CA CYS A 85 -10.04 1.58 14.61
C CYS A 85 -11.44 0.97 14.64
N ARG A 86 -12.45 1.75 14.23
CA ARG A 86 -13.86 1.32 14.19
C ARG A 86 -14.05 0.22 13.15
N MET A 87 -13.58 0.41 11.91
CA MET A 87 -13.76 -0.54 10.81
C MET A 87 -13.04 -1.85 11.08
N MET A 88 -11.83 -1.80 11.61
CA MET A 88 -11.02 -2.99 11.91
C MET A 88 -11.31 -3.60 13.31
N SER A 89 -12.20 -2.99 14.11
CA SER A 89 -12.55 -3.42 15.46
C SER A 89 -11.32 -3.59 16.39
N ILE A 90 -10.36 -2.66 16.30
CA ILE A 90 -9.13 -2.68 17.10
C ILE A 90 -8.88 -1.34 17.79
N SER A 91 -8.11 -1.37 18.88
CA SER A 91 -7.72 -0.15 19.58
C SER A 91 -6.64 0.65 18.82
N LYS A 92 -6.60 1.97 19.04
CA LYS A 92 -5.58 2.84 18.44
C LYS A 92 -4.14 2.39 18.72
N PRO A 93 -3.74 2.04 19.97
CA PRO A 93 -2.40 1.51 20.22
C PRO A 93 -2.09 0.22 19.46
N GLN A 94 -3.08 -0.65 19.32
CA GLN A 94 -2.93 -1.92 18.59
C GLN A 94 -2.76 -1.68 17.09
N LEU A 95 -3.54 -0.77 16.51
CA LEU A 95 -3.40 -0.35 15.10
C LEU A 95 -2.00 0.19 14.84
N TYR A 96 -1.53 1.16 15.65
CA TYR A 96 -0.19 1.75 15.49
C TYR A 96 0.91 0.71 15.62
N ARG A 97 0.86 -0.12 16.65
CA ARG A 97 1.87 -1.16 16.90
C ARG A 97 1.96 -2.15 15.74
N LYS A 98 0.82 -2.68 15.29
CA LYS A 98 0.79 -3.65 14.19
C LYS A 98 1.22 -3.01 12.86
N SER A 99 0.67 -1.85 12.49
CA SER A 99 1.05 -1.13 11.28
C SER A 99 2.56 -0.87 11.22
N THR A 100 3.11 -0.25 12.26
CA THR A 100 4.53 0.09 12.31
C THR A 100 5.42 -1.15 12.36
N SER A 101 5.00 -2.15 13.13
CA SER A 101 5.73 -3.42 13.22
C SER A 101 5.80 -4.12 11.86
N ILE A 102 4.73 -4.16 11.08
CA ILE A 102 4.67 -4.92 9.82
C ILE A 102 5.23 -4.11 8.65
N THR A 103 4.84 -2.85 8.52
CA THR A 103 5.14 -2.03 7.34
C THR A 103 6.20 -0.95 7.57
N GLY A 104 6.54 -0.69 8.83
CA GLY A 104 7.39 0.45 9.21
C GLY A 104 6.68 1.81 9.14
N LEU A 105 5.39 1.84 8.79
CA LEU A 105 4.60 3.06 8.61
C LEU A 105 3.50 3.18 9.68
N SER A 106 3.23 4.41 10.11
CA SER A 106 2.05 4.69 10.92
C SER A 106 0.78 4.59 10.06
N PRO A 107 -0.42 4.39 10.66
CA PRO A 107 -1.68 4.31 9.92
C PRO A 107 -1.93 5.52 8.99
N ASN A 108 -1.67 6.74 9.45
CA ASN A 108 -1.79 7.94 8.63
C ASN A 108 -0.83 7.94 7.43
N ASN A 109 0.39 7.46 7.64
CA ASN A 109 1.38 7.36 6.57
C ASN A 109 0.98 6.27 5.57
N LEU A 110 0.41 5.15 6.02
CA LEU A 110 -0.12 4.10 5.15
C LEU A 110 -1.25 4.61 4.26
N LEU A 111 -2.23 5.30 4.84
CA LEU A 111 -3.33 5.91 4.08
C LEU A 111 -2.79 6.91 3.05
N ARG A 112 -1.84 7.77 3.45
CA ARG A 112 -1.23 8.73 2.53
C ARG A 112 -0.47 8.05 1.39
N GLU A 113 0.35 7.04 1.69
CA GLU A 113 1.07 6.26 0.67
C GLU A 113 0.09 5.56 -0.29
N TYR A 114 -0.98 4.98 0.25
CA TYR A 114 -2.03 4.34 -0.54
C TYR A 114 -2.70 5.34 -1.51
N ARG A 115 -3.10 6.50 -1.01
CA ARG A 115 -3.66 7.60 -1.83
C ARG A 115 -2.70 8.06 -2.94
N LEU A 116 -1.41 8.18 -2.62
CA LEU A 116 -0.38 8.54 -3.62
C LEU A 116 -0.22 7.47 -4.71
N LEU A 117 -0.28 6.19 -4.36
CA LEU A 117 -0.23 5.11 -5.34
C LEU A 117 -1.47 5.12 -6.24
N GLN A 118 -2.66 5.31 -5.68
CA GLN A 118 -3.89 5.44 -6.45
C GLN A 118 -3.88 6.67 -7.37
N SER A 119 -3.24 7.76 -6.95
CA SER A 119 -3.09 8.95 -7.79
C SER A 119 -2.33 8.67 -9.09
N LEU A 120 -1.37 7.75 -9.10
CA LEU A 120 -0.69 7.34 -10.34
C LEU A 120 -1.66 6.71 -11.35
N ASN A 121 -2.62 5.92 -10.87
CA ASN A 121 -3.63 5.29 -11.72
C ASN A 121 -4.59 6.34 -12.29
N LEU A 122 -5.01 7.32 -11.47
CA LEU A 122 -5.87 8.41 -11.92
C LEU A 122 -5.16 9.36 -12.89
N LEU A 123 -3.91 9.70 -12.64
CA LEU A 123 -3.10 10.51 -13.55
C LEU A 123 -2.77 9.82 -14.89
N ARG A 124 -3.09 8.52 -14.99
CA ARG A 124 -2.97 7.77 -16.25
C ARG A 124 -4.12 7.99 -17.22
N SER A 125 -5.26 8.42 -16.78
CA SER A 125 -6.39 8.76 -17.64
C SER A 125 -6.19 10.14 -18.27
N GLU A 126 -6.43 10.26 -19.60
CA GLU A 126 -6.10 11.42 -20.41
C GLU A 126 -6.85 12.71 -20.03
N ASP A 127 -8.01 12.59 -19.39
CA ASP A 127 -8.92 13.72 -19.12
C ASP A 127 -8.78 14.33 -17.71
N ARG A 128 -7.78 13.95 -16.92
CA ARG A 128 -7.69 14.39 -15.51
C ARG A 128 -6.58 15.41 -15.27
N ASN A 129 -6.95 16.50 -14.59
CA ASN A 129 -5.99 17.48 -14.10
C ASN A 129 -5.53 17.15 -12.66
N ILE A 130 -4.46 17.80 -12.22
CA ILE A 130 -3.84 17.59 -10.91
C ILE A 130 -4.79 17.95 -9.76
N ALA A 131 -5.59 19.02 -9.91
CA ALA A 131 -6.52 19.43 -8.86
C ALA A 131 -7.63 18.39 -8.64
N GLN A 132 -8.23 17.90 -9.73
CA GLN A 132 -9.22 16.81 -9.67
C GLN A 132 -8.61 15.55 -9.03
N THR A 133 -7.43 15.12 -9.51
CA THR A 133 -6.73 13.95 -8.93
C THR A 133 -6.48 14.14 -7.44
N THR A 134 -6.10 15.36 -7.01
CA THR A 134 -5.88 15.64 -5.58
C THR A 134 -7.13 15.33 -4.76
N PHE A 135 -8.27 15.89 -5.13
CA PHE A 135 -9.52 15.71 -4.37
C PHE A 135 -10.07 14.29 -4.49
N ASP A 136 -10.03 13.70 -5.68
CA ASP A 136 -10.47 12.32 -5.93
C ASP A 136 -9.62 11.28 -5.18
N THR A 137 -8.41 11.64 -4.76
CA THR A 137 -7.54 10.78 -3.93
C THR A 137 -7.63 11.08 -2.44
N GLY A 138 -8.61 11.87 -1.99
CA GLY A 138 -8.84 12.17 -0.59
C GLY A 138 -7.82 13.15 0.03
N PHE A 139 -7.03 13.86 -0.79
CA PHE A 139 -6.24 14.99 -0.29
C PHE A 139 -7.07 16.25 -0.26
N SER A 140 -6.99 17.00 0.83
CA SER A 140 -7.70 18.27 1.00
C SER A 140 -6.97 19.48 0.38
N SER A 141 -5.70 19.33 -0.02
CA SER A 141 -4.86 20.43 -0.51
C SER A 141 -3.96 20.01 -1.66
N PRO A 142 -4.08 20.66 -2.85
CA PRO A 142 -3.20 20.42 -4.00
C PRO A 142 -1.71 20.69 -3.69
N SER A 143 -1.42 21.70 -2.87
CA SER A 143 -0.04 22.01 -2.47
C SER A 143 0.55 20.90 -1.60
N TYR A 144 -0.22 20.36 -0.66
CA TYR A 144 0.21 19.25 0.18
C TYR A 144 0.35 17.96 -0.63
N PHE A 145 -0.61 17.66 -1.52
CA PHE A 145 -0.52 16.55 -2.45
C PHE A 145 0.76 16.60 -3.28
N THR A 146 1.03 17.74 -3.95
CA THR A 146 2.23 17.93 -4.79
C THR A 146 3.51 17.69 -4.01
N LYS A 147 3.61 18.21 -2.78
CA LYS A 147 4.76 18.00 -1.89
C LYS A 147 4.94 16.51 -1.53
N CYS A 148 3.86 15.84 -1.17
CA CYS A 148 3.89 14.41 -0.84
C CYS A 148 4.25 13.56 -2.06
N PHE A 149 3.68 13.85 -3.21
CA PHE A 149 3.95 13.16 -4.48
C PHE A 149 5.41 13.30 -4.88
N GLN A 150 5.94 14.53 -4.87
CA GLN A 150 7.35 14.79 -5.18
C GLN A 150 8.29 14.08 -4.22
N LYS A 151 7.98 14.09 -2.93
CA LYS A 151 8.78 13.37 -1.92
C LYS A 151 8.79 11.86 -2.18
N ARG A 152 7.68 11.28 -2.63
CA ARG A 152 7.52 9.84 -2.84
C ARG A 152 8.11 9.36 -4.15
N PHE A 153 7.90 10.11 -5.24
CA PHE A 153 8.24 9.69 -6.61
C PHE A 153 9.40 10.45 -7.24
N GLY A 154 10.00 11.41 -6.52
CA GLY A 154 11.14 12.19 -7.01
C GLY A 154 10.82 13.29 -8.01
N LEU A 155 9.58 13.39 -8.51
CA LEU A 155 9.14 14.38 -9.49
C LEU A 155 7.75 14.92 -9.16
N GLN A 156 7.45 16.12 -9.64
CA GLN A 156 6.14 16.74 -9.44
C GLN A 156 5.06 16.05 -10.30
N PRO A 157 3.77 16.05 -9.86
CA PRO A 157 2.66 15.46 -10.62
C PRO A 157 2.57 15.98 -12.06
N LEU A 158 2.80 17.27 -12.28
CA LEU A 158 2.79 17.88 -13.62
C LEU A 158 3.92 17.34 -14.52
N ALA A 159 5.11 17.14 -13.96
CA ALA A 159 6.22 16.53 -14.69
C ALA A 159 5.91 15.08 -15.05
N TYR A 160 5.30 14.33 -14.12
CA TYR A 160 4.85 12.95 -14.35
C TYR A 160 3.84 12.86 -15.52
N LEU A 161 2.90 13.78 -15.62
CA LEU A 161 1.97 13.85 -16.77
C LEU A 161 2.70 14.09 -18.10
N LYS A 162 3.68 14.99 -18.12
CA LYS A 162 4.45 15.32 -19.34
C LYS A 162 5.38 14.20 -19.82
N THR A 163 5.82 13.30 -18.95
CA THR A 163 6.66 12.15 -19.37
C THR A 163 5.86 11.08 -20.13
N ARG A 164 4.55 11.25 -20.27
CA ARG A 164 3.63 10.29 -20.90
C ARG A 164 3.01 10.78 -22.20
N ALA A 165 3.12 12.08 -22.47
CA ALA A 165 2.77 12.67 -23.75
C ALA A 165 3.94 12.45 -24.73
#